data_a8e4ba7eebfe9aae76f89b59d974e7be
#
_entry.id   a8e4ba7eebfe9aae76f89b59d974e7be
#
_cell.length_a   1.000
_cell.length_b   1.000
_cell.length_c   1.000
_cell.angle_alpha   90.00
_cell.angle_beta   90.00
_cell.angle_gamma   90.00
#
_symmetry.space_group_name_H-M   'P 1'
#
loop_
_entity.id
_entity.type
_entity.pdbx_description
1 polymer ?
#
loop_
_entity_poly.entity_id
_entity_poly.type
_entity_poly.pdbx_seq_one_letter_code
_entity_poly.pdbx_strand_id
1 'polypeptide(L)'
;MNTTALARLPEHGAPDLLYLLFHGVGASAAHMAPLAQRLALEYPQAAVLCVDGPEVYDAVFTAVGDDGDAGATGVEKPNAAAERQWFSIRRLDDANRASRVAAALPSFIATIRSLQQRFCIGWERTALAGFSQGAVMALEAVQAEPQLAGRVLAFAGRHVAAPTHAPADTTVHLFHGLADAVIPHTAAVESARCLMALSGDVTADVLPGIGHVLHPALIDKAIEQLRTFLPKKVWREAMSVAPVISRVASSQELGDR
;
A
#
# COMPACT_ATOMS: atom_id res chain seq x y z
N MET A 1 -20.10 -7.32 -3.51
CA MET A 1 -19.60 -8.69 -3.23
C MET A 1 -18.57 -8.61 -2.13
N ASN A 2 -18.58 -9.54 -1.17
CA ASN A 2 -17.69 -9.45 -0.01
C ASN A 2 -16.31 -10.01 -0.38
N THR A 3 -15.36 -9.15 -0.72
CA THR A 3 -14.00 -9.50 -1.16
C THR A 3 -13.00 -9.63 -0.01
N THR A 4 -13.46 -9.49 1.25
CA THR A 4 -12.60 -9.64 2.43
C THR A 4 -12.52 -11.11 2.83
N ALA A 5 -11.34 -11.73 2.65
CA ALA A 5 -11.11 -13.14 2.96
C ALA A 5 -10.55 -13.37 4.37
N LEU A 6 -9.82 -12.40 4.93
CA LEU A 6 -9.27 -12.44 6.29
C LEU A 6 -9.48 -11.09 6.95
N ALA A 7 -10.05 -11.08 8.15
CA ALA A 7 -10.25 -9.88 8.95
C ALA A 7 -9.74 -10.09 10.39
N ARG A 8 -9.04 -9.10 10.92
CA ARG A 8 -8.70 -8.96 12.33
C ARG A 8 -9.31 -7.66 12.82
N LEU A 9 -10.20 -7.75 13.79
CA LEU A 9 -10.91 -6.62 14.36
C LEU A 9 -10.47 -6.41 15.81
N PRO A 10 -10.61 -5.21 16.36
CA PRO A 10 -10.41 -4.97 17.80
C PRO A 10 -11.23 -5.91 18.64
N GLU A 11 -10.69 -6.36 19.75
CA GLU A 11 -11.43 -7.17 20.73
C GLU A 11 -12.56 -6.36 21.39
N HIS A 12 -12.35 -5.04 21.53
CA HIS A 12 -13.31 -4.14 22.17
C HIS A 12 -13.48 -2.86 21.36
N GLY A 13 -14.73 -2.41 21.24
CA GLY A 13 -15.09 -1.14 20.63
C GLY A 13 -15.06 -1.13 19.09
N ALA A 14 -15.35 0.03 18.53
CA ALA A 14 -15.22 0.28 17.10
C ALA A 14 -13.74 0.54 16.74
N PRO A 15 -13.28 0.12 15.56
CA PRO A 15 -11.92 0.37 15.15
C PRO A 15 -11.66 1.87 14.92
N ASP A 16 -10.46 2.30 15.29
CA ASP A 16 -9.98 3.67 15.09
C ASP A 16 -9.15 3.85 13.81
N LEU A 17 -8.56 2.76 13.33
CA LEU A 17 -7.69 2.70 12.16
C LEU A 17 -8.15 1.59 11.23
N LEU A 18 -7.92 1.76 9.94
CA LEU A 18 -8.23 0.77 8.91
C LEU A 18 -6.97 0.46 8.09
N TYR A 19 -6.52 -0.80 8.15
CA TYR A 19 -5.48 -1.33 7.28
C TYR A 19 -6.11 -2.25 6.25
N LEU A 20 -5.92 -1.94 4.96
CA LEU A 20 -6.36 -2.74 3.83
C LEU A 20 -5.14 -3.36 3.15
N LEU A 21 -5.08 -4.69 3.12
CA LEU A 21 -3.92 -5.45 2.66
C LEU A 21 -4.24 -6.17 1.35
N PHE A 22 -3.36 -6.01 0.36
CA PHE A 22 -3.54 -6.44 -1.03
C PHE A 22 -2.39 -7.36 -1.44
N HIS A 23 -2.72 -8.61 -1.80
CA HIS A 23 -1.74 -9.64 -2.16
C HIS A 23 -1.12 -9.43 -3.54
N GLY A 24 -0.04 -10.15 -3.84
CA GLY A 24 0.57 -10.22 -5.17
C GLY A 24 -0.22 -11.10 -6.13
N VAL A 25 0.12 -11.03 -7.42
CA VAL A 25 -0.48 -11.86 -8.47
C VAL A 25 -0.25 -13.35 -8.20
N GLY A 26 -1.25 -14.20 -8.48
CA GLY A 26 -1.17 -15.64 -8.24
C GLY A 26 -1.18 -16.05 -6.76
N ALA A 27 -1.51 -15.12 -5.86
CA ALA A 27 -1.66 -15.36 -4.44
C ALA A 27 -3.12 -15.14 -4.00
N SER A 28 -3.35 -15.09 -2.71
CA SER A 28 -4.66 -14.76 -2.10
C SER A 28 -4.45 -13.86 -0.88
N ALA A 29 -5.54 -13.40 -0.29
CA ALA A 29 -5.53 -12.64 0.96
C ALA A 29 -4.73 -13.33 2.08
N ALA A 30 -4.69 -14.66 2.12
CA ALA A 30 -3.92 -15.42 3.11
C ALA A 30 -2.41 -15.15 3.04
N HIS A 31 -1.88 -14.77 1.86
CA HIS A 31 -0.47 -14.39 1.70
C HIS A 31 -0.09 -13.15 2.54
N MET A 32 -1.06 -12.28 2.82
CA MET A 32 -0.85 -11.08 3.64
C MET A 32 -0.97 -11.34 5.16
N ALA A 33 -1.26 -12.57 5.58
CA ALA A 33 -1.48 -12.93 6.98
C ALA A 33 -0.30 -12.57 7.92
N PRO A 34 0.99 -12.74 7.56
CA PRO A 34 2.11 -12.33 8.41
C PRO A 34 2.11 -10.82 8.71
N LEU A 35 1.87 -9.99 7.71
CA LEU A 35 1.75 -8.54 7.89
C LEU A 35 0.50 -8.18 8.70
N ALA A 36 -0.64 -8.82 8.39
CA ALA A 36 -1.89 -8.59 9.12
C ALA A 36 -1.76 -8.92 10.61
N GLN A 37 -1.10 -10.03 10.94
CA GLN A 37 -0.84 -10.41 12.32
C GLN A 37 0.05 -9.40 13.03
N ARG A 38 1.11 -8.95 12.38
CA ARG A 38 2.06 -7.99 12.94
C ARG A 38 1.41 -6.63 13.18
N LEU A 39 0.59 -6.15 12.23
CA LEU A 39 -0.16 -4.91 12.37
C LEU A 39 -1.22 -4.98 13.49
N ALA A 40 -1.95 -6.10 13.60
CA ALA A 40 -2.96 -6.26 14.65
C ALA A 40 -2.34 -6.33 16.06
N LEU A 41 -1.14 -6.88 16.20
CA LEU A 41 -0.39 -6.86 17.46
C LEU A 41 0.09 -5.46 17.82
N GLU A 42 0.52 -4.70 16.81
CA GLU A 42 1.05 -3.36 17.00
C GLU A 42 -0.03 -2.31 17.25
N TYR A 43 -1.17 -2.47 16.58
CA TYR A 43 -2.33 -1.56 16.60
C TYR A 43 -3.59 -2.33 16.97
N PRO A 44 -3.78 -2.72 18.25
CA PRO A 44 -4.93 -3.56 18.67
C PRO A 44 -6.29 -2.88 18.46
N GLN A 45 -6.31 -1.55 18.32
CA GLN A 45 -7.49 -0.75 17.99
C GLN A 45 -7.81 -0.70 16.48
N ALA A 46 -7.01 -1.33 15.62
CA ALA A 46 -7.19 -1.27 14.18
C ALA A 46 -8.07 -2.42 13.65
N ALA A 47 -8.85 -2.12 12.61
CA ALA A 47 -9.35 -3.15 11.69
C ALA A 47 -8.29 -3.43 10.64
N VAL A 48 -7.84 -4.68 10.53
CA VAL A 48 -6.87 -5.14 9.54
C VAL A 48 -7.53 -6.16 8.62
N LEU A 49 -7.71 -5.81 7.36
CA LEU A 49 -8.45 -6.60 6.38
C LEU A 49 -7.54 -7.02 5.22
N CYS A 50 -7.44 -8.32 4.97
CA CYS A 50 -6.81 -8.84 3.76
C CYS A 50 -7.89 -9.04 2.70
N VAL A 51 -7.69 -8.44 1.54
CA VAL A 51 -8.65 -8.37 0.45
C VAL A 51 -8.15 -9.24 -0.70
N ASP A 52 -9.04 -10.07 -1.27
CA ASP A 52 -8.76 -10.84 -2.46
C ASP A 52 -8.94 -10.01 -3.73
N GLY A 53 -8.05 -10.24 -4.70
CA GLY A 53 -8.21 -9.71 -6.04
C GLY A 53 -9.53 -10.20 -6.69
N PRO A 54 -10.17 -9.40 -7.57
CA PRO A 54 -11.46 -9.73 -8.15
C PRO A 54 -11.40 -10.89 -9.15
N GLU A 55 -10.25 -11.10 -9.78
CA GLU A 55 -10.09 -12.07 -10.85
C GLU A 55 -9.40 -13.34 -10.38
N VAL A 56 -9.78 -14.48 -10.94
CA VAL A 56 -9.01 -15.71 -10.80
C VAL A 56 -7.71 -15.56 -11.59
N TYR A 57 -6.61 -16.06 -11.02
CA TYR A 57 -5.33 -16.00 -11.69
C TYR A 57 -5.34 -16.83 -12.98
N ASP A 58 -5.01 -16.19 -14.10
CA ASP A 58 -5.21 -16.74 -15.44
C ASP A 58 -3.92 -17.22 -16.16
N ALA A 59 -2.74 -17.04 -15.56
CA ALA A 59 -1.50 -17.50 -16.20
C ALA A 59 -1.32 -19.02 -16.21
N VAL A 60 -2.07 -19.76 -15.39
CA VAL A 60 -2.02 -21.24 -15.36
C VAL A 60 -2.54 -21.86 -16.64
N PHE A 61 -3.38 -21.16 -17.41
CA PHE A 61 -3.95 -21.66 -18.66
C PHE A 61 -3.02 -21.54 -19.88
N THR A 62 -1.82 -20.99 -19.74
CA THR A 62 -0.85 -20.86 -20.85
C THR A 62 0.03 -22.08 -21.08
N ALA A 63 -0.11 -23.14 -20.28
CA ALA A 63 0.64 -24.40 -20.46
C ALA A 63 0.03 -25.34 -21.52
N VAL A 64 -1.11 -24.98 -22.13
CA VAL A 64 -1.61 -25.65 -23.33
C VAL A 64 -1.11 -24.89 -24.55
N GLY A 65 0.04 -25.31 -25.07
CA GLY A 65 0.62 -24.78 -26.30
C GLY A 65 -0.36 -24.90 -27.45
N ASP A 66 -0.39 -23.85 -28.26
CA ASP A 66 -1.05 -23.83 -29.57
C ASP A 66 -0.29 -24.74 -30.60
N ASP A 67 0.74 -25.43 -30.13
CA ASP A 67 1.56 -26.38 -30.92
C ASP A 67 1.32 -27.77 -30.36
N GLY A 68 0.42 -28.49 -31.03
CA GLY A 68 -0.08 -29.82 -30.72
C GLY A 68 0.95 -30.92 -30.38
N ASP A 69 1.73 -30.75 -29.34
CA ASP A 69 2.54 -31.83 -28.75
C ASP A 69 2.03 -32.19 -27.35
N ALA A 70 1.38 -33.36 -27.31
CA ALA A 70 0.80 -33.96 -26.12
C ALA A 70 1.93 -34.55 -25.23
N GLY A 71 2.45 -33.77 -24.28
CA GLY A 71 3.52 -34.22 -23.42
C GLY A 71 3.69 -33.53 -22.08
N ALA A 72 2.76 -32.70 -21.61
CA ALA A 72 2.82 -32.15 -20.26
C ALA A 72 1.73 -32.80 -19.39
N THR A 73 2.12 -33.71 -18.51
CA THR A 73 1.29 -34.17 -17.39
C THR A 73 0.93 -32.95 -16.55
N GLY A 74 -0.28 -32.45 -16.77
CA GLY A 74 -0.86 -31.37 -15.96
C GLY A 74 -1.01 -31.86 -14.52
N VAL A 75 -0.06 -31.53 -13.68
CA VAL A 75 -0.27 -31.57 -12.24
C VAL A 75 -1.22 -30.41 -11.95
N GLU A 76 -2.52 -30.69 -11.86
CA GLU A 76 -3.47 -29.78 -11.26
C GLU A 76 -2.92 -29.38 -9.89
N LYS A 77 -2.45 -28.14 -9.74
CA LYS A 77 -2.13 -27.62 -8.42
C LYS A 77 -3.43 -27.63 -7.61
N PRO A 78 -3.46 -28.31 -6.45
CA PRO A 78 -4.68 -28.47 -5.68
C PRO A 78 -5.06 -27.13 -4.99
N ASN A 79 -5.35 -26.09 -5.70
CA ASN A 79 -6.01 -24.86 -5.26
C ASN A 79 -6.00 -23.70 -6.29
N ALA A 80 -5.94 -23.98 -7.57
CA ALA A 80 -5.98 -22.93 -8.62
C ALA A 80 -7.20 -21.98 -8.47
N ALA A 81 -8.29 -22.44 -7.86
CA ALA A 81 -9.47 -21.63 -7.57
C ALA A 81 -9.25 -20.57 -6.47
N ALA A 82 -8.19 -20.70 -5.66
CA ALA A 82 -7.84 -19.77 -4.59
C ALA A 82 -6.82 -18.70 -5.03
N GLU A 83 -6.13 -18.89 -6.16
CA GLU A 83 -5.15 -17.94 -6.68
C GLU A 83 -5.86 -16.80 -7.40
N ARG A 84 -5.54 -15.55 -7.03
CA ARG A 84 -6.23 -14.34 -7.48
C ARG A 84 -5.25 -13.35 -8.10
N GLN A 85 -5.81 -12.36 -8.80
CA GLN A 85 -5.06 -11.23 -9.37
C GLN A 85 -5.91 -9.97 -9.37
N TRP A 86 -5.26 -8.82 -9.46
CA TRP A 86 -5.91 -7.51 -9.55
C TRP A 86 -6.20 -7.15 -11.00
N PHE A 87 -5.33 -7.59 -11.88
CA PHE A 87 -5.47 -7.50 -13.35
C PHE A 87 -4.67 -8.64 -13.99
N SER A 88 -5.07 -9.07 -15.18
CA SER A 88 -4.42 -10.16 -15.92
C SER A 88 -2.98 -9.82 -16.29
N ILE A 89 -2.07 -10.79 -16.08
CA ILE A 89 -0.67 -10.69 -16.51
C ILE A 89 -0.41 -11.45 -17.82
N ARG A 90 -1.42 -12.04 -18.45
CA ARG A 90 -1.25 -12.70 -19.75
C ARG A 90 -0.81 -11.70 -20.80
N ARG A 91 0.31 -11.97 -21.49
CA ARG A 91 0.90 -11.07 -22.49
C ARG A 91 1.10 -9.65 -21.93
N LEU A 92 1.45 -9.54 -20.63
CA LEU A 92 1.74 -8.26 -20.02
C LEU A 92 3.13 -7.79 -20.46
N ASP A 93 3.19 -6.59 -21.00
CA ASP A 93 4.40 -5.89 -21.39
C ASP A 93 4.36 -4.43 -20.91
N ASP A 94 5.42 -3.68 -21.17
CA ASP A 94 5.49 -2.28 -20.75
C ASP A 94 4.51 -1.39 -21.50
N ALA A 95 4.10 -1.75 -22.73
CA ALA A 95 3.18 -0.96 -23.55
C ALA A 95 1.72 -1.07 -23.03
N ASN A 96 1.33 -2.23 -22.48
CA ASN A 96 -0.06 -2.46 -22.04
C ASN A 96 -0.25 -2.44 -20.52
N ARG A 97 0.82 -2.42 -19.72
CA ARG A 97 0.75 -2.44 -18.25
C ARG A 97 -0.08 -1.28 -17.70
N ALA A 98 0.20 -0.06 -18.15
CA ALA A 98 -0.48 1.13 -17.66
C ALA A 98 -2.00 1.08 -17.94
N SER A 99 -2.41 0.64 -19.13
CA SER A 99 -3.82 0.53 -19.48
C SER A 99 -4.56 -0.53 -18.66
N ARG A 100 -3.92 -1.67 -18.37
CA ARG A 100 -4.52 -2.72 -17.53
C ARG A 100 -4.70 -2.27 -16.08
N VAL A 101 -3.69 -1.62 -15.52
CA VAL A 101 -3.80 -1.03 -14.18
C VAL A 101 -4.91 0.02 -14.15
N ALA A 102 -4.93 0.95 -15.12
CA ALA A 102 -5.97 1.97 -15.22
C ALA A 102 -7.38 1.38 -15.32
N ALA A 103 -7.55 0.27 -16.05
CA ALA A 103 -8.84 -0.43 -16.15
C ALA A 103 -9.27 -1.08 -14.81
N ALA A 104 -8.34 -1.52 -13.98
CA ALA A 104 -8.61 -2.14 -12.67
C ALA A 104 -8.84 -1.12 -11.54
N LEU A 105 -8.30 0.10 -11.66
CA LEU A 105 -8.35 1.12 -10.60
C LEU A 105 -9.77 1.48 -10.13
N PRO A 106 -10.79 1.69 -10.98
CA PRO A 106 -12.12 2.09 -10.50
C PRO A 106 -12.73 1.09 -9.52
N SER A 107 -12.63 -0.21 -9.79
CA SER A 107 -13.14 -1.25 -8.89
C SER A 107 -12.31 -1.39 -7.62
N PHE A 108 -11.00 -1.20 -7.71
CA PHE A 108 -10.09 -1.21 -6.58
C PHE A 108 -10.40 -0.05 -5.62
N ILE A 109 -10.52 1.17 -6.13
CA ILE A 109 -10.88 2.38 -5.37
C ILE A 109 -12.28 2.23 -4.75
N ALA A 110 -13.25 1.73 -5.51
CA ALA A 110 -14.61 1.48 -5.01
C ALA A 110 -14.61 0.49 -3.82
N THR A 111 -13.77 -0.55 -3.88
CA THR A 111 -13.61 -1.49 -2.77
C THR A 111 -13.07 -0.80 -1.53
N ILE A 112 -12.03 0.04 -1.65
CA ILE A 112 -11.47 0.81 -0.53
C ILE A 112 -12.53 1.73 0.08
N ARG A 113 -13.24 2.51 -0.74
CA ARG A 113 -14.29 3.43 -0.28
C ARG A 113 -15.43 2.69 0.42
N SER A 114 -15.85 1.53 -0.10
CA SER A 114 -16.89 0.69 0.53
C SER A 114 -16.46 0.20 1.91
N LEU A 115 -15.19 -0.20 2.07
CA LEU A 115 -14.67 -0.63 3.37
C LEU A 115 -14.53 0.55 4.34
N GLN A 116 -14.09 1.72 3.89
CA GLN A 116 -14.08 2.95 4.70
C GLN A 116 -15.48 3.29 5.21
N GLN A 117 -16.48 3.24 4.35
CA GLN A 117 -17.88 3.46 4.74
C GLN A 117 -18.39 2.42 5.74
N ARG A 118 -18.09 1.13 5.49
CA ARG A 118 -18.51 0.03 6.37
C ARG A 118 -17.99 0.19 7.80
N PHE A 119 -16.76 0.68 7.96
CA PHE A 119 -16.12 0.86 9.26
C PHE A 119 -16.26 2.28 9.81
N CYS A 120 -16.87 3.21 9.07
CA CYS A 120 -16.99 4.62 9.41
C CYS A 120 -15.61 5.27 9.66
N ILE A 121 -14.58 4.88 8.89
CA ILE A 121 -13.20 5.38 9.01
C ILE A 121 -12.85 6.19 7.75
N GLY A 122 -12.43 7.44 7.95
CA GLY A 122 -12.00 8.32 6.89
C GLY A 122 -10.63 7.94 6.30
N TRP A 123 -10.27 8.59 5.20
CA TRP A 123 -9.03 8.34 4.48
C TRP A 123 -7.78 8.63 5.31
N GLU A 124 -7.80 9.64 6.20
CA GLU A 124 -6.66 9.99 7.06
C GLU A 124 -6.25 8.83 8.00
N ARG A 125 -7.23 8.03 8.39
CA ARG A 125 -7.05 6.90 9.30
C ARG A 125 -7.06 5.56 8.57
N THR A 126 -6.97 5.58 7.22
CA THR A 126 -6.84 4.40 6.36
C THR A 126 -5.41 4.26 5.86
N ALA A 127 -4.86 3.05 5.94
CA ALA A 127 -3.60 2.67 5.35
C ALA A 127 -3.81 1.55 4.32
N LEU A 128 -3.19 1.68 3.15
CA LEU A 128 -3.16 0.66 2.12
C LEU A 128 -1.80 -0.05 2.19
N ALA A 129 -1.78 -1.36 2.31
CA ALA A 129 -0.56 -2.15 2.31
C ALA A 129 -0.61 -3.18 1.18
N GLY A 130 0.33 -3.14 0.25
CA GLY A 130 0.33 -4.04 -0.89
C GLY A 130 1.66 -4.76 -1.08
N PHE A 131 1.59 -5.99 -1.60
CA PHE A 131 2.75 -6.74 -2.06
C PHE A 131 2.70 -6.91 -3.57
N SER A 132 3.81 -6.65 -4.27
CA SER A 132 3.97 -6.86 -5.72
C SER A 132 2.83 -6.19 -6.52
N GLN A 133 1.97 -6.95 -7.19
CA GLN A 133 0.82 -6.41 -7.93
C GLN A 133 -0.13 -5.58 -7.03
N GLY A 134 -0.37 -6.01 -5.78
CA GLY A 134 -1.17 -5.26 -4.82
C GLY A 134 -0.50 -3.94 -4.42
N ALA A 135 0.84 -3.88 -4.36
CA ALA A 135 1.58 -2.64 -4.12
C ALA A 135 1.46 -1.67 -5.30
N VAL A 136 1.54 -2.17 -6.54
CA VAL A 136 1.29 -1.37 -7.75
C VAL A 136 -0.10 -0.74 -7.68
N MET A 137 -1.14 -1.56 -7.40
CA MET A 137 -2.52 -1.06 -7.29
C MET A 137 -2.68 0.00 -6.22
N ALA A 138 -2.08 -0.18 -5.03
CA ALA A 138 -2.17 0.79 -3.93
C ALA A 138 -1.48 2.12 -4.29
N LEU A 139 -0.29 2.07 -4.91
CA LEU A 139 0.44 3.25 -5.35
C LEU A 139 -0.33 4.03 -6.42
N GLU A 140 -0.82 3.33 -7.45
CA GLU A 140 -1.56 3.97 -8.54
C GLU A 140 -2.93 4.49 -8.09
N ALA A 141 -3.58 3.83 -7.10
CA ALA A 141 -4.85 4.27 -6.57
C ALA A 141 -4.76 5.63 -5.87
N VAL A 142 -3.71 5.87 -5.06
CA VAL A 142 -3.52 7.18 -4.40
C VAL A 142 -3.01 8.27 -5.36
N GLN A 143 -2.46 7.87 -6.53
CA GLN A 143 -2.17 8.81 -7.62
C GLN A 143 -3.45 9.23 -8.35
N ALA A 144 -4.37 8.28 -8.57
CA ALA A 144 -5.60 8.52 -9.34
C ALA A 144 -6.70 9.19 -8.52
N GLU A 145 -6.77 8.91 -7.20
CA GLU A 145 -7.86 9.35 -6.32
C GLU A 145 -7.30 10.13 -5.13
N PRO A 146 -7.45 11.45 -5.07
CA PRO A 146 -7.04 12.26 -3.93
C PRO A 146 -7.76 11.85 -2.65
N GLN A 147 -7.05 11.94 -1.51
CA GLN A 147 -7.63 11.62 -0.21
C GLN A 147 -8.23 10.20 -0.14
N LEU A 148 -7.56 9.22 -0.76
CA LEU A 148 -7.97 7.84 -0.68
C LEU A 148 -7.44 7.15 0.59
N ALA A 149 -6.20 7.47 1.00
CA ALA A 149 -5.58 6.93 2.20
C ALA A 149 -4.53 7.88 2.76
N GLY A 150 -4.35 7.89 4.08
CA GLY A 150 -3.29 8.66 4.75
C GLY A 150 -1.92 8.02 4.64
N ARG A 151 -1.85 6.69 4.40
CA ARG A 151 -0.59 5.95 4.25
C ARG A 151 -0.67 4.87 3.19
N VAL A 152 0.47 4.64 2.52
CA VAL A 152 0.70 3.49 1.64
C VAL A 152 1.97 2.77 2.10
N LEU A 153 1.88 1.45 2.29
CA LEU A 153 2.99 0.53 2.57
C LEU A 153 3.16 -0.37 1.35
N ALA A 154 4.11 -0.07 0.48
CA ALA A 154 4.32 -0.79 -0.77
C ALA A 154 5.53 -1.73 -0.66
N PHE A 155 5.27 -3.04 -0.62
CA PHE A 155 6.29 -4.08 -0.56
C PHE A 155 6.57 -4.66 -1.94
N ALA A 156 7.82 -4.63 -2.37
CA ALA A 156 8.28 -5.18 -3.65
C ALA A 156 7.41 -4.71 -4.84
N GLY A 157 7.01 -3.42 -4.82
CA GLY A 157 6.17 -2.78 -5.82
C GLY A 157 6.84 -1.61 -6.50
N ARG A 158 6.14 -1.03 -7.48
CA ARG A 158 6.58 0.16 -8.22
C ARG A 158 5.39 0.93 -8.79
N HIS A 159 5.57 2.17 -9.16
CA HIS A 159 4.64 2.86 -10.05
C HIS A 159 4.74 2.29 -11.48
N VAL A 160 3.64 2.33 -12.23
CA VAL A 160 3.64 1.90 -13.66
C VAL A 160 4.34 2.91 -14.56
N ALA A 161 4.29 4.18 -14.19
CA ALA A 161 5.01 5.29 -14.82
C ALA A 161 5.53 6.23 -13.72
N ALA A 162 6.44 7.13 -14.07
CA ALA A 162 6.92 8.15 -13.13
C ALA A 162 5.73 8.99 -12.61
N PRO A 163 5.58 9.15 -11.28
CA PRO A 163 4.55 10.00 -10.71
C PRO A 163 4.61 11.43 -11.24
N THR A 164 3.48 12.03 -11.57
CA THR A 164 3.37 13.41 -12.06
C THR A 164 3.03 14.40 -10.97
N HIS A 165 2.57 13.93 -9.83
CA HIS A 165 2.30 14.69 -8.61
C HIS A 165 2.51 13.81 -7.38
N ALA A 166 2.73 14.43 -6.23
CA ALA A 166 2.73 13.73 -4.96
C ALA A 166 1.29 13.65 -4.43
N PRO A 167 0.83 12.48 -3.94
CA PRO A 167 -0.49 12.39 -3.32
C PRO A 167 -0.56 13.32 -2.10
N ALA A 168 -1.53 14.22 -2.09
CA ALA A 168 -1.68 15.21 -1.02
C ALA A 168 -1.99 14.52 0.32
N ASP A 169 -1.23 14.89 1.36
CA ASP A 169 -1.38 14.39 2.73
C ASP A 169 -1.33 12.86 2.89
N THR A 170 -0.79 12.16 1.90
CA THR A 170 -0.52 10.73 1.92
C THR A 170 0.98 10.48 2.09
N THR A 171 1.37 9.70 3.09
CA THR A 171 2.75 9.23 3.23
C THR A 171 2.93 7.91 2.51
N VAL A 172 3.95 7.79 1.67
CA VAL A 172 4.28 6.56 0.93
C VAL A 172 5.55 5.93 1.50
N HIS A 173 5.47 4.69 1.93
CA HIS A 173 6.60 3.90 2.39
C HIS A 173 6.85 2.76 1.40
N LEU A 174 8.05 2.72 0.80
CA LEU A 174 8.47 1.71 -0.16
C LEU A 174 9.47 0.74 0.52
N PHE A 175 9.16 -0.56 0.50
CA PHE A 175 9.98 -1.60 1.10
C PHE A 175 10.40 -2.60 0.04
N HIS A 176 11.72 -2.81 -0.15
CA HIS A 176 12.22 -3.64 -1.22
C HIS A 176 13.40 -4.52 -0.79
N GLY A 177 13.47 -5.71 -1.39
CA GLY A 177 14.65 -6.57 -1.29
C GLY A 177 15.69 -6.16 -2.32
N LEU A 178 16.96 -6.04 -1.92
CA LEU A 178 18.06 -5.70 -2.83
C LEU A 178 18.27 -6.78 -3.91
N ALA A 179 17.96 -8.04 -3.58
CA ALA A 179 18.10 -9.19 -4.48
C ALA A 179 16.79 -9.56 -5.21
N ASP A 180 15.83 -8.64 -5.29
CA ASP A 180 14.58 -8.86 -6.01
C ASP A 180 14.84 -8.97 -7.52
N ALA A 181 14.62 -10.18 -8.07
CA ALA A 181 14.82 -10.50 -9.48
C ALA A 181 13.54 -10.33 -10.32
N VAL A 182 12.38 -10.06 -9.70
CA VAL A 182 11.09 -9.89 -10.39
C VAL A 182 10.81 -8.40 -10.65
N ILE A 183 10.89 -7.58 -9.60
CA ILE A 183 10.83 -6.13 -9.71
C ILE A 183 12.13 -5.58 -9.13
N PRO A 184 13.01 -5.02 -9.95
CA PRO A 184 14.28 -4.47 -9.47
C PRO A 184 14.04 -3.38 -8.41
N HIS A 185 14.78 -3.41 -7.31
CA HIS A 185 14.69 -2.42 -6.23
C HIS A 185 14.91 -0.97 -6.73
N THR A 186 15.63 -0.80 -7.84
CA THR A 186 15.85 0.50 -8.49
C THR A 186 14.52 1.17 -8.87
N ALA A 187 13.47 0.40 -9.17
CA ALA A 187 12.15 0.94 -9.47
C ALA A 187 11.50 1.61 -8.23
N ALA A 188 11.67 1.05 -7.03
CA ALA A 188 11.22 1.67 -5.79
C ALA A 188 12.04 2.93 -5.46
N VAL A 189 13.37 2.87 -5.66
CA VAL A 189 14.26 4.03 -5.45
C VAL A 189 13.90 5.18 -6.39
N GLU A 190 13.62 4.88 -7.66
CA GLU A 190 13.19 5.89 -8.64
C GLU A 190 11.83 6.48 -8.30
N SER A 191 10.86 5.64 -7.89
CA SER A 191 9.56 6.10 -7.39
C SER A 191 9.73 7.07 -6.21
N ALA A 192 10.59 6.74 -5.24
CA ALA A 192 10.88 7.62 -4.11
C ALA A 192 11.52 8.94 -4.55
N ARG A 193 12.49 8.89 -5.46
CA ARG A 193 13.16 10.08 -5.99
C ARG A 193 12.19 11.03 -6.70
N CYS A 194 11.30 10.48 -7.54
CA CYS A 194 10.26 11.25 -8.21
C CYS A 194 9.30 11.90 -7.21
N LEU A 195 8.80 11.13 -6.24
CA LEU A 195 7.89 11.67 -5.21
C LEU A 195 8.57 12.75 -4.34
N MET A 196 9.85 12.57 -3.98
CA MET A 196 10.63 13.58 -3.24
C MET A 196 10.77 14.87 -4.04
N ALA A 197 11.08 14.77 -5.35
CA ALA A 197 11.20 15.93 -6.24
C ALA A 197 9.87 16.71 -6.35
N LEU A 198 8.74 16.01 -6.23
CA LEU A 198 7.38 16.57 -6.18
C LEU A 198 6.95 17.00 -4.77
N SER A 199 7.90 17.09 -3.82
CA SER A 199 7.62 17.44 -2.42
C SER A 199 6.72 16.45 -1.69
N GLY A 200 6.63 15.20 -2.15
CA GLY A 200 5.87 14.13 -1.50
C GLY A 200 6.47 13.69 -0.16
N ASP A 201 5.64 13.05 0.63
CA ASP A 201 6.00 12.42 1.89
C ASP A 201 6.34 10.96 1.61
N VAL A 202 7.63 10.62 1.51
CA VAL A 202 8.06 9.30 1.06
C VAL A 202 9.30 8.81 1.79
N THR A 203 9.35 7.49 2.05
CA THR A 203 10.56 6.75 2.45
C THR A 203 10.79 5.57 1.53
N ALA A 204 12.04 5.13 1.40
CA ALA A 204 12.40 3.92 0.71
C ALA A 204 13.44 3.13 1.50
N ASP A 205 13.07 1.93 1.90
CA ASP A 205 13.91 1.00 2.65
C ASP A 205 14.26 -0.20 1.75
N VAL A 206 15.56 -0.36 1.43
CA VAL A 206 16.06 -1.46 0.61
C VAL A 206 16.97 -2.33 1.46
N LEU A 207 16.59 -3.59 1.66
CA LEU A 207 17.32 -4.50 2.54
C LEU A 207 18.13 -5.56 1.76
N PRO A 208 19.39 -5.82 2.15
CA PRO A 208 20.24 -6.79 1.48
C PRO A 208 19.75 -8.23 1.70
N GLY A 209 20.09 -9.14 0.76
CA GLY A 209 19.82 -10.58 0.88
C GLY A 209 18.35 -10.98 0.72
N ILE A 210 17.44 -10.05 0.43
CA ILE A 210 16.01 -10.30 0.29
C ILE A 210 15.63 -10.25 -1.19
N GLY A 211 14.93 -11.29 -1.67
CA GLY A 211 14.35 -11.38 -3.01
C GLY A 211 12.92 -10.85 -3.07
N HIS A 212 12.15 -11.34 -4.07
CA HIS A 212 10.74 -10.96 -4.26
C HIS A 212 9.82 -11.69 -3.29
N VAL A 213 9.80 -11.26 -2.03
CA VAL A 213 9.03 -11.91 -0.95
C VAL A 213 8.60 -10.89 0.11
N LEU A 214 7.43 -11.12 0.72
CA LEU A 214 6.99 -10.38 1.91
C LEU A 214 7.78 -10.88 3.13
N HIS A 215 9.02 -10.41 3.27
CA HIS A 215 9.99 -10.87 4.26
C HIS A 215 9.74 -10.25 5.64
N PRO A 216 9.90 -11.00 6.76
CA PRO A 216 9.72 -10.46 8.10
C PRO A 216 10.52 -9.18 8.38
N ALA A 217 11.77 -9.09 7.93
CA ALA A 217 12.58 -7.89 8.13
C ALA A 217 12.01 -6.64 7.40
N LEU A 218 11.36 -6.80 6.25
CA LEU A 218 10.64 -5.70 5.59
C LEU A 218 9.37 -5.31 6.36
N ILE A 219 8.68 -6.31 6.95
CA ILE A 219 7.52 -6.06 7.82
C ILE A 219 7.97 -5.29 9.07
N ASP A 220 9.07 -5.69 9.72
CA ASP A 220 9.60 -4.99 10.89
C ASP A 220 10.00 -3.56 10.55
N LYS A 221 10.61 -3.33 9.38
CA LYS A 221 10.93 -2.00 8.89
C LYS A 221 9.66 -1.16 8.65
N ALA A 222 8.59 -1.76 8.15
CA ALA A 222 7.32 -1.06 8.00
C ALA A 222 6.72 -0.63 9.34
N ILE A 223 6.78 -1.48 10.36
CA ILE A 223 6.35 -1.13 11.72
C ILE A 223 7.23 0.00 12.29
N GLU A 224 8.54 -0.05 12.07
CA GLU A 224 9.45 1.03 12.48
C GLU A 224 9.05 2.36 11.83
N GLN A 225 8.80 2.39 10.51
CA GLN A 225 8.36 3.60 9.80
C GLN A 225 7.01 4.11 10.33
N LEU A 226 6.06 3.22 10.57
CA LEU A 226 4.76 3.61 11.13
C LEU A 226 4.87 4.25 12.52
N ARG A 227 5.84 3.82 13.33
CA ARG A 227 6.09 4.35 14.69
C ARG A 227 6.88 5.63 14.71
N THR A 228 7.85 5.78 13.81
CA THR A 228 8.90 6.80 13.92
C THR A 228 8.78 7.91 12.90
N PHE A 229 8.17 7.65 11.74
CA PHE A 229 8.04 8.64 10.67
C PHE A 229 6.94 9.65 10.99
N LEU A 230 7.31 10.92 11.07
CA LEU A 230 6.39 12.03 11.30
C LEU A 230 6.01 12.68 9.96
N PRO A 231 4.74 12.56 9.51
CA PRO A 231 4.29 13.15 8.25
C PRO A 231 4.44 14.67 8.21
N LYS A 232 4.73 15.24 7.05
CA LYS A 232 4.83 16.69 6.84
C LYS A 232 3.57 17.44 7.25
N LYS A 233 2.40 16.82 7.12
CA LYS A 233 1.12 17.37 7.60
C LYS A 233 1.19 17.69 9.09
N VAL A 234 1.68 16.76 9.91
CA VAL A 234 1.81 16.94 11.37
C VAL A 234 2.78 18.08 11.69
N TRP A 235 3.91 18.18 10.97
CA TRP A 235 4.84 19.30 11.11
C TRP A 235 4.19 20.63 10.74
N ARG A 236 3.46 20.70 9.64
CA ARG A 236 2.74 21.92 9.23
C ARG A 236 1.73 22.35 10.29
N GLU A 237 0.95 21.42 10.82
CA GLU A 237 -0.02 21.69 11.87
C GLU A 237 0.67 22.19 13.15
N ALA A 238 1.73 21.55 13.61
CA ALA A 238 2.48 21.97 14.78
C ALA A 238 3.08 23.37 14.63
N MET A 239 3.62 23.68 13.45
CA MET A 239 4.20 25.03 13.17
C MET A 239 3.13 26.10 12.99
N SER A 240 1.90 25.75 12.60
CA SER A 240 0.80 26.71 12.47
C SER A 240 0.17 27.11 13.82
N VAL A 241 0.34 26.30 14.85
CA VAL A 241 -0.20 26.51 16.21
C VAL A 241 0.75 27.33 17.11
N ALA A 242 1.96 27.68 16.68
CA ALA A 242 2.91 28.49 17.48
C ALA A 242 2.89 29.98 17.13
N PRO A 243 3.00 30.87 18.08
CA PRO A 243 2.35 31.11 19.37
C PRO A 243 1.74 32.52 19.51
N VAL A 244 0.70 32.61 20.25
CA VAL A 244 0.29 33.89 20.90
C VAL A 244 1.09 34.07 22.22
N ILE A 245 2.41 34.04 22.18
CA ILE A 245 3.24 34.39 23.33
C ILE A 245 4.23 35.46 22.87
N SER A 246 3.75 36.68 22.66
CA SER A 246 4.57 37.91 22.80
C SER A 246 3.75 39.16 22.57
N ARG A 247 2.81 39.45 23.45
CA ARG A 247 2.25 40.80 23.65
C ARG A 247 1.69 40.98 25.05
N VAL A 248 2.45 40.63 26.09
CA VAL A 248 2.16 41.07 27.45
C VAL A 248 3.50 41.38 28.12
N ALA A 249 4.26 42.32 27.61
CA ALA A 249 5.37 42.91 28.31
C ALA A 249 5.76 44.26 27.65
N SER A 250 4.87 45.23 27.63
CA SER A 250 5.26 46.64 27.43
C SER A 250 4.09 47.60 27.70
N SER A 251 3.53 47.53 28.92
CA SER A 251 2.67 48.59 29.43
C SER A 251 2.63 48.59 30.95
N GLN A 252 3.82 48.64 31.56
CA GLN A 252 4.00 49.07 32.92
C GLN A 252 5.37 49.74 33.03
N GLU A 253 5.42 51.01 32.75
CA GLU A 253 6.34 52.02 33.27
C GLU A 253 6.10 53.30 32.51
N LEU A 254 5.24 54.12 33.05
CA LEU A 254 5.28 55.61 32.98
C LEU A 254 4.07 56.16 33.73
N GLY A 255 4.26 56.22 35.01
CA GLY A 255 3.31 56.90 35.88
C GLY A 255 3.98 57.08 37.23
N ASP A 256 4.93 58.03 37.30
CA ASP A 256 5.22 58.81 38.49
C ASP A 256 6.24 59.90 38.15
N ARG A 257 5.71 61.13 37.95
CA ARG A 257 6.16 62.41 38.50
C ARG A 257 5.37 63.55 37.89
#